data_d299347bbb859a67f667cf9956d62c93
#
_entry.id   d299347bbb859a67f667cf9956d62c93
#
_cell.length_a   1.000
_cell.length_b   1.000
_cell.length_c   1.000
_cell.angle_alpha   90.00
_cell.angle_beta   90.00
_cell.angle_gamma   90.00
#
_symmetry.space_group_name_H-M   'P 1'
#
loop_
_entity.id
_entity.type
_entity.pdbx_description
1 polymer ?
#
loop_
_entity_poly.entity_id
_entity_poly.type
_entity_poly.pdbx_seq_one_letter_code
_entity_poly.pdbx_strand_id
1 'polypeptide(L)'
;MSADTLSRFLDRNRSITVLTGAGVSTASGIPDYRDDRGNWKAATPIQFAEFAGSEDARRRYWARSYVGWRRFGQAQPNAAHRSLARLEAAGKIDTLITQNVDRLHSRAGSERVIDLHGDLSRVRCLDCDATMTRADFQQRMEETNRDWSARVFEYRPDGDAELADA
;
A
#
# COMPACT_ATOMS: atom_id res chain seq x y z
N MET A 1 -15.13 6.50 18.98
CA MET A 1 -16.55 6.38 18.50
C MET A 1 -17.08 5.04 18.99
N SER A 2 -18.28 4.98 19.63
CA SER A 2 -18.84 3.68 20.06
C SER A 2 -19.43 2.92 18.87
N ALA A 3 -19.55 1.58 18.98
CA ALA A 3 -20.19 0.75 17.97
C ALA A 3 -21.63 1.19 17.68
N ASP A 4 -22.37 1.61 18.71
CA ASP A 4 -23.76 2.11 18.58
C ASP A 4 -23.83 3.41 17.76
N THR A 5 -22.85 4.29 17.90
CA THR A 5 -22.78 5.53 17.12
C THR A 5 -22.57 5.24 15.66
N LEU A 6 -21.67 4.30 15.34
CA LEU A 6 -21.40 3.87 13.97
C LEU A 6 -22.64 3.17 13.37
N SER A 7 -23.27 2.27 14.11
CA SER A 7 -24.50 1.58 13.64
C SER A 7 -25.58 2.58 13.28
N ARG A 8 -25.89 3.53 14.18
CA ARG A 8 -26.89 4.58 13.92
C ARG A 8 -26.53 5.46 12.71
N PHE A 9 -25.24 5.73 12.50
CA PHE A 9 -24.81 6.47 11.32
C PHE A 9 -25.07 5.67 10.03
N LEU A 10 -24.71 4.39 10.01
CA LEU A 10 -24.93 3.48 8.87
C LEU A 10 -26.44 3.30 8.57
N ASP A 11 -27.28 3.24 9.59
CA ASP A 11 -28.73 3.08 9.42
C ASP A 11 -29.38 4.32 8.80
N ARG A 12 -28.91 5.51 9.18
CA ARG A 12 -29.48 6.79 8.72
C ARG A 12 -29.02 7.22 7.33
N ASN A 13 -27.89 6.71 6.85
CA ASN A 13 -27.28 7.13 5.59
C ASN A 13 -27.34 5.98 4.58
N ARG A 14 -27.78 6.30 3.36
CA ARG A 14 -27.92 5.33 2.26
C ARG A 14 -26.81 5.42 1.22
N SER A 15 -26.03 6.49 1.24
CA SER A 15 -24.91 6.73 0.33
C SER A 15 -23.76 7.29 1.16
N ILE A 16 -22.71 6.52 1.31
CA ILE A 16 -21.57 6.84 2.15
C ILE A 16 -20.31 6.80 1.29
N THR A 17 -19.54 7.88 1.31
CA THR A 17 -18.16 7.88 0.80
C THR A 17 -17.23 7.59 1.98
N VAL A 18 -16.33 6.64 1.78
CA VAL A 18 -15.33 6.23 2.78
C VAL A 18 -13.95 6.70 2.34
N LEU A 19 -13.21 7.33 3.25
CA LEU A 19 -11.79 7.64 3.06
C LEU A 19 -10.95 6.80 4.03
N THR A 20 -9.93 6.11 3.50
CA THR A 20 -9.01 5.29 4.30
C THR A 20 -7.55 5.70 4.09
N GLY A 21 -6.73 5.40 5.08
CA GLY A 21 -5.27 5.58 5.06
C GLY A 21 -4.57 4.38 5.72
N ALA A 22 -3.26 4.47 5.94
CA ALA A 22 -2.39 3.36 6.34
C ALA A 22 -2.86 2.63 7.62
N GLY A 23 -3.52 3.33 8.55
CA GLY A 23 -4.06 2.74 9.78
C GLY A 23 -5.05 1.59 9.55
N VAL A 24 -5.78 1.53 8.42
CA VAL A 24 -6.68 0.42 8.11
C VAL A 24 -5.93 -0.88 7.82
N SER A 25 -4.68 -0.79 7.38
CA SER A 25 -3.85 -1.94 6.95
C SER A 25 -2.91 -2.47 8.04
N THR A 26 -2.88 -1.85 9.24
CA THR A 26 -2.00 -2.29 10.34
C THR A 26 -2.30 -3.71 10.81
N ALA A 27 -3.57 -4.08 10.89
CA ALA A 27 -3.99 -5.46 11.19
C ALA A 27 -3.72 -6.46 10.04
N SER A 28 -3.24 -6.00 8.90
CA SER A 28 -2.74 -6.81 7.77
C SER A 28 -1.21 -6.96 7.79
N GLY A 29 -0.54 -6.41 8.79
CA GLY A 29 0.91 -6.45 8.94
C GLY A 29 1.65 -5.35 8.17
N ILE A 30 0.94 -4.38 7.59
CA ILE A 30 1.53 -3.20 6.95
C ILE A 30 1.58 -2.09 8.02
N PRO A 31 2.77 -1.53 8.34
CA PRO A 31 2.87 -0.46 9.32
C PRO A 31 2.18 0.82 8.84
N ASP A 32 1.87 1.73 9.74
CA ASP A 32 1.39 3.06 9.42
C ASP A 32 2.53 4.10 9.48
N TYR A 33 2.26 5.29 8.92
CA TYR A 33 3.25 6.37 8.83
C TYR A 33 3.43 7.17 10.12
N ARG A 34 2.46 7.10 11.02
CA ARG A 34 2.41 7.93 12.22
C ARG A 34 2.29 7.08 13.47
N ASP A 35 2.90 7.55 14.55
CA ASP A 35 2.69 6.99 15.88
C ASP A 35 1.34 7.42 16.49
N ASP A 36 1.02 6.92 17.68
CA ASP A 36 -0.22 7.25 18.40
C ASP A 36 -0.32 8.73 18.78
N ARG A 37 0.80 9.47 18.71
CA ARG A 37 0.87 10.92 18.95
C ARG A 37 0.80 11.72 17.66
N GLY A 38 0.72 11.06 16.50
CA GLY A 38 0.65 11.68 15.18
C GLY A 38 2.01 12.09 14.58
N ASN A 39 3.12 11.73 15.21
CA ASN A 39 4.45 12.01 14.67
C ASN A 39 4.79 11.04 13.54
N TRP A 40 5.56 11.50 12.57
CA TRP A 40 6.07 10.65 11.50
C TRP A 40 7.08 9.63 12.04
N LYS A 41 6.88 8.36 11.69
CA LYS A 41 7.76 7.25 12.08
C LYS A 41 8.98 7.09 11.17
N ALA A 42 8.91 7.57 9.93
CA ALA A 42 9.93 7.31 8.91
C ALA A 42 10.32 8.58 8.14
N ALA A 43 11.50 8.53 7.50
CA ALA A 43 11.97 9.58 6.60
C ALA A 43 11.04 9.73 5.37
N THR A 44 11.10 10.89 4.72
CA THR A 44 10.30 11.20 3.54
C THR A 44 10.56 10.19 2.42
N PRO A 45 9.51 9.66 1.76
CA PRO A 45 9.65 8.79 0.60
C PRO A 45 10.41 9.48 -0.55
N ILE A 46 11.13 8.69 -1.37
CA ILE A 46 11.78 9.18 -2.58
C ILE A 46 10.71 9.78 -3.50
N GLN A 47 10.90 11.03 -3.91
CA GLN A 47 9.97 11.72 -4.79
C GLN A 47 10.16 11.26 -6.24
N PHE A 48 9.07 11.28 -7.03
CA PHE A 48 9.11 10.84 -8.43
C PHE A 48 10.16 11.60 -9.26
N ALA A 49 10.32 12.90 -9.05
CA ALA A 49 11.33 13.70 -9.76
C ALA A 49 12.77 13.24 -9.44
N GLU A 50 13.05 12.87 -8.20
CA GLU A 50 14.34 12.31 -7.79
C GLU A 50 14.55 10.93 -8.42
N PHE A 51 13.54 10.05 -8.34
CA PHE A 51 13.58 8.73 -8.95
C PHE A 51 13.81 8.81 -10.47
N ALA A 52 13.09 9.66 -11.17
CA ALA A 52 13.22 9.81 -12.63
C ALA A 52 14.56 10.43 -13.05
N GLY A 53 15.08 11.38 -12.27
CA GLY A 53 16.28 12.17 -12.60
C GLY A 53 17.60 11.53 -12.20
N SER A 54 17.62 10.53 -11.32
CA SER A 54 18.86 9.98 -10.75
C SER A 54 18.89 8.45 -10.81
N GLU A 55 19.94 7.90 -11.41
CA GLU A 55 20.16 6.46 -11.41
C GLU A 55 20.39 5.92 -9.99
N ASP A 56 21.14 6.63 -9.16
CA ASP A 56 21.40 6.23 -7.77
C ASP A 56 20.12 6.24 -6.93
N ALA A 57 19.22 7.21 -7.16
CA ALA A 57 17.92 7.22 -6.52
C ALA A 57 17.06 6.01 -6.93
N ARG A 58 17.08 5.63 -8.22
CA ARG A 58 16.41 4.41 -8.71
C ARG A 58 16.99 3.15 -8.10
N ARG A 59 18.33 3.05 -8.00
CA ARG A 59 19.00 1.90 -7.38
C ARG A 59 18.61 1.75 -5.92
N ARG A 60 18.66 2.84 -5.15
CA ARG A 60 18.21 2.84 -3.74
C ARG A 60 16.74 2.47 -3.60
N TYR A 61 15.86 3.04 -4.42
CA TYR A 61 14.45 2.71 -4.43
C TYR A 61 14.23 1.22 -4.68
N TRP A 62 14.81 0.68 -5.75
CA TRP A 62 14.60 -0.71 -6.11
C TRP A 62 15.23 -1.70 -5.13
N ALA A 63 16.36 -1.38 -4.51
CA ALA A 63 16.96 -2.20 -3.45
C ALA A 63 15.99 -2.32 -2.26
N ARG A 64 15.45 -1.19 -1.82
CA ARG A 64 14.49 -1.14 -0.70
C ARG A 64 13.17 -1.83 -1.04
N SER A 65 12.62 -1.55 -2.22
CA SER A 65 11.39 -2.14 -2.71
C SER A 65 11.52 -3.65 -2.96
N TYR A 66 12.68 -4.12 -3.43
CA TYR A 66 12.97 -5.55 -3.62
C TYR A 66 12.82 -6.36 -2.33
N VAL A 67 13.35 -5.82 -1.23
CA VAL A 67 13.28 -6.48 0.07
C VAL A 67 11.89 -6.31 0.69
N GLY A 68 11.35 -5.10 0.65
CA GLY A 68 10.05 -4.77 1.24
C GLY A 68 8.88 -5.53 0.62
N TRP A 69 8.92 -5.74 -0.70
CA TRP A 69 7.87 -6.43 -1.45
C TRP A 69 7.61 -7.86 -0.95
N ARG A 70 8.61 -8.58 -0.49
CA ARG A 70 8.47 -9.95 0.01
C ARG A 70 7.43 -10.04 1.14
N ARG A 71 7.35 -9.00 1.98
CA ARG A 71 6.36 -8.89 3.05
C ARG A 71 5.08 -8.21 2.57
N PHE A 72 5.21 -7.08 1.90
CA PHE A 72 4.09 -6.26 1.44
C PHE A 72 3.18 -7.03 0.47
N GLY A 73 3.75 -7.71 -0.50
CA GLY A 73 3.01 -8.50 -1.50
C GLY A 73 2.23 -9.69 -0.92
N GLN A 74 2.60 -10.16 0.27
CA GLN A 74 1.93 -11.26 0.98
C GLN A 74 0.80 -10.79 1.92
N ALA A 75 0.69 -9.48 2.19
CA ALA A 75 -0.33 -8.95 3.07
C ALA A 75 -1.74 -9.35 2.61
N GLN A 76 -2.60 -9.71 3.55
CA GLN A 76 -3.97 -10.14 3.27
C GLN A 76 -4.98 -9.13 3.81
N PRO A 77 -6.13 -8.96 3.15
CA PRO A 77 -7.20 -8.14 3.68
C PRO A 77 -7.59 -8.57 5.10
N ASN A 78 -7.74 -7.62 6.00
CA ASN A 78 -8.20 -7.84 7.37
C ASN A 78 -9.72 -7.66 7.52
N ALA A 79 -10.22 -7.73 8.74
CA ALA A 79 -11.65 -7.62 9.04
C ALA A 79 -12.23 -6.26 8.60
N ALA A 80 -11.48 -5.15 8.71
CA ALA A 80 -11.95 -3.84 8.28
C ALA A 80 -12.17 -3.79 6.76
N HIS A 81 -11.22 -4.26 5.96
CA HIS A 81 -11.35 -4.33 4.52
C HIS A 81 -12.58 -5.15 4.10
N ARG A 82 -12.73 -6.36 4.68
CA ARG A 82 -13.88 -7.23 4.39
C ARG A 82 -15.22 -6.63 4.83
N SER A 83 -15.25 -5.87 5.92
CA SER A 83 -16.46 -5.20 6.38
C SER A 83 -16.88 -4.07 5.45
N LEU A 84 -15.91 -3.28 4.95
CA LEU A 84 -16.17 -2.22 3.97
C LEU A 84 -16.69 -2.81 2.66
N ALA A 85 -16.09 -3.90 2.16
CA ALA A 85 -16.58 -4.58 0.96
C ALA A 85 -18.02 -5.10 1.13
N ARG A 86 -18.36 -5.67 2.30
CA ARG A 86 -19.75 -6.09 2.59
C ARG A 86 -20.73 -4.93 2.64
N LEU A 87 -20.34 -3.79 3.21
CA LEU A 87 -21.18 -2.58 3.23
C LEU A 87 -21.38 -2.00 1.83
N GLU A 88 -20.37 -2.07 0.98
CA GLU A 88 -20.46 -1.70 -0.44
C GLU A 88 -21.41 -2.62 -1.20
N ALA A 89 -21.27 -3.95 -1.05
CA ALA A 89 -22.17 -4.94 -1.65
C ALA A 89 -23.62 -4.78 -1.16
N ALA A 90 -23.83 -4.32 0.08
CA ALA A 90 -25.15 -3.98 0.63
C ALA A 90 -25.69 -2.62 0.16
N GLY A 91 -24.99 -1.91 -0.72
CA GLY A 91 -25.40 -0.61 -1.25
C GLY A 91 -25.32 0.56 -0.25
N LYS A 92 -24.59 0.40 0.86
CA LYS A 92 -24.38 1.45 1.86
C LYS A 92 -23.21 2.37 1.51
N ILE A 93 -22.16 1.82 0.90
CA ILE A 93 -20.99 2.57 0.44
C ILE A 93 -21.09 2.76 -1.08
N ASP A 94 -21.01 4.00 -1.48
CA ASP A 94 -21.04 4.42 -2.88
C ASP A 94 -19.64 4.46 -3.50
N THR A 95 -18.69 4.97 -2.74
CA THR A 95 -17.30 5.11 -3.18
C THR A 95 -16.37 4.92 -2.00
N LEU A 96 -15.31 4.14 -2.20
CA LEU A 96 -14.22 3.99 -1.27
C LEU A 96 -12.97 4.68 -1.86
N ILE A 97 -12.48 5.69 -1.16
CA ILE A 97 -11.27 6.42 -1.52
C ILE A 97 -10.16 5.96 -0.58
N THR A 98 -9.00 5.59 -1.12
CA THR A 98 -7.88 5.19 -0.28
C THR A 98 -6.60 5.92 -0.65
N GLN A 99 -5.81 6.28 0.37
CA GLN A 99 -4.44 6.76 0.22
C GLN A 99 -3.44 5.60 0.15
N ASN A 100 -3.90 4.38 0.46
CA ASN A 100 -3.05 3.20 0.49
C ASN A 100 -2.77 2.69 -0.93
N VAL A 101 -1.59 2.11 -1.10
CA VAL A 101 -1.09 1.56 -2.37
C VAL A 101 -1.08 0.01 -2.38
N ASP A 102 -1.69 -0.62 -1.36
CA ASP A 102 -1.62 -2.05 -1.07
C ASP A 102 -2.66 -2.92 -1.80
N ARG A 103 -3.67 -2.31 -2.41
CA ARG A 103 -4.80 -2.98 -3.09
C ARG A 103 -5.64 -3.89 -2.19
N LEU A 104 -5.54 -3.78 -0.86
CA LEU A 104 -6.25 -4.68 0.04
C LEU A 104 -7.77 -4.49 0.00
N HIS A 105 -8.28 -3.28 -0.27
CA HIS A 105 -9.71 -3.05 -0.47
C HIS A 105 -10.25 -3.84 -1.68
N SER A 106 -9.62 -3.72 -2.84
CA SER A 106 -10.02 -4.46 -4.04
C SER A 106 -9.89 -5.97 -3.84
N ARG A 107 -8.82 -6.42 -3.17
CA ARG A 107 -8.62 -7.83 -2.82
C ARG A 107 -9.63 -8.36 -1.80
N ALA A 108 -10.26 -7.47 -1.01
CA ALA A 108 -11.35 -7.82 -0.10
C ALA A 108 -12.72 -7.92 -0.80
N GLY A 109 -12.80 -7.50 -2.07
CA GLY A 109 -14.02 -7.51 -2.87
C GLY A 109 -14.68 -6.14 -3.07
N SER A 110 -14.02 -5.02 -2.67
CA SER A 110 -14.52 -3.69 -3.01
C SER A 110 -14.26 -3.40 -4.50
N GLU A 111 -15.27 -2.92 -5.20
CA GLU A 111 -15.23 -2.66 -6.66
C GLU A 111 -15.10 -1.17 -6.98
N ARG A 112 -15.66 -0.29 -6.16
CA ARG A 112 -15.68 1.16 -6.37
C ARG A 112 -14.60 1.87 -5.56
N VAL A 113 -13.34 1.45 -5.79
CA VAL A 113 -12.15 1.96 -5.10
C VAL A 113 -11.43 3.00 -5.94
N ILE A 114 -11.13 4.15 -5.35
CA ILE A 114 -10.27 5.18 -5.91
C ILE A 114 -8.94 5.17 -5.17
N ASP A 115 -7.87 4.77 -5.84
CA ASP A 115 -6.50 4.75 -5.31
C ASP A 115 -5.86 6.13 -5.54
N LEU A 116 -5.87 7.01 -4.54
CA LEU A 116 -5.40 8.41 -4.66
C LEU A 116 -3.91 8.52 -5.00
N HIS A 117 -3.10 7.59 -4.52
CA HIS A 117 -1.65 7.59 -4.71
C HIS A 117 -1.19 6.49 -5.67
N GLY A 118 -2.12 5.93 -6.49
CA GLY A 118 -1.85 4.78 -7.34
C GLY A 118 -1.75 3.48 -6.55
N ASP A 119 -1.11 2.47 -7.14
CA ASP A 119 -0.94 1.16 -6.52
C ASP A 119 0.43 0.55 -6.82
N LEU A 120 0.90 -0.33 -5.95
CA LEU A 120 2.17 -1.04 -6.10
C LEU A 120 2.05 -2.37 -6.84
N SER A 121 0.88 -2.74 -7.35
CA SER A 121 0.69 -4.03 -8.03
C SER A 121 1.29 -4.10 -9.43
N ARG A 122 1.65 -2.95 -10.00
CA ARG A 122 2.18 -2.83 -11.37
C ARG A 122 3.41 -1.93 -11.40
N VAL A 123 4.28 -2.19 -12.37
CA VAL A 123 5.40 -1.32 -12.73
C VAL A 123 5.28 -0.90 -14.19
N ARG A 124 5.79 0.28 -14.50
CA ARG A 124 5.80 0.85 -15.86
C ARG A 124 7.22 1.29 -16.21
N CYS A 125 7.65 0.96 -17.41
CA CYS A 125 8.90 1.48 -17.96
C CYS A 125 8.76 2.99 -18.23
N LEU A 126 9.74 3.78 -17.81
CA LEU A 126 9.73 5.23 -18.03
C LEU A 126 10.06 5.61 -19.48
N ASP A 127 10.69 4.71 -20.24
CA ASP A 127 11.13 5.00 -21.61
C ASP A 127 10.09 4.61 -22.68
N CYS A 128 9.42 3.44 -22.50
CA CYS A 128 8.52 2.88 -23.51
C CYS A 128 7.11 2.59 -23.02
N ASP A 129 6.76 2.98 -21.81
CA ASP A 129 5.45 2.76 -21.17
C ASP A 129 5.00 1.30 -21.05
N ALA A 130 5.85 0.33 -21.38
CA ALA A 130 5.55 -1.08 -21.18
C ALA A 130 5.25 -1.36 -19.70
N THR A 131 4.20 -2.14 -19.44
CA THR A 131 3.78 -2.46 -18.07
C THR A 131 3.87 -3.94 -17.79
N MET A 132 4.17 -4.29 -16.54
CA MET A 132 4.09 -5.66 -16.04
C MET A 132 3.59 -5.67 -14.59
N THR A 133 3.24 -6.85 -14.09
CA THR A 133 2.89 -6.94 -12.66
C THR A 133 4.11 -6.73 -11.79
N ARG A 134 3.90 -6.21 -10.59
CA ARG A 134 4.99 -6.07 -9.62
C ARG A 134 5.56 -7.43 -9.20
N ALA A 135 4.73 -8.49 -9.21
CA ALA A 135 5.16 -9.85 -8.93
C ALA A 135 6.12 -10.38 -10.00
N ASP A 136 5.79 -10.23 -11.29
CA ASP A 136 6.67 -10.63 -12.39
C ASP A 136 7.99 -9.86 -12.37
N PHE A 137 7.91 -8.55 -12.05
CA PHE A 137 9.10 -7.74 -11.90
C PHE A 137 9.95 -8.16 -10.71
N GLN A 138 9.33 -8.56 -9.59
CA GLN A 138 10.04 -9.12 -8.44
C GLN A 138 10.82 -10.39 -8.83
N GLN A 139 10.16 -11.30 -9.53
CA GLN A 139 10.80 -12.52 -10.01
C GLN A 139 12.02 -12.21 -10.90
N ARG A 140 11.87 -11.28 -11.84
CA ARG A 140 13.02 -10.85 -12.70
C ARG A 140 14.18 -10.28 -11.89
N MET A 141 13.88 -9.46 -10.86
CA MET A 141 14.93 -8.94 -9.98
C MET A 141 15.61 -10.07 -9.19
N GLU A 142 14.87 -11.06 -8.71
CA GLU A 142 15.42 -12.23 -8.00
C GLU A 142 16.32 -13.09 -8.90
N GLU A 143 15.92 -13.32 -10.13
CA GLU A 143 16.72 -14.05 -11.12
C GLU A 143 18.02 -13.33 -11.47
N THR A 144 18.00 -12.00 -11.54
CA THR A 144 19.14 -11.17 -11.92
C THR A 144 20.10 -10.91 -10.75
N ASN A 145 19.61 -10.98 -9.50
CA ASN A 145 20.37 -10.61 -8.30
C ASN A 145 20.39 -11.76 -7.28
N ARG A 146 20.69 -12.99 -7.72
CA ARG A 146 20.60 -14.22 -6.91
C ARG A 146 21.40 -14.18 -5.61
N ASP A 147 22.57 -13.55 -5.65
CA ASP A 147 23.50 -13.50 -4.52
C ASP A 147 23.36 -12.19 -3.70
N TRP A 148 22.44 -11.30 -4.10
CA TRP A 148 22.25 -10.04 -3.41
C TRP A 148 21.30 -10.19 -2.23
N SER A 149 21.73 -9.73 -1.07
CA SER A 149 20.92 -9.67 0.15
C SER A 149 21.23 -8.38 0.93
N ALA A 150 20.26 -7.91 1.70
CA ALA A 150 20.45 -6.78 2.59
C ALA A 150 19.79 -7.04 3.94
N ARG A 151 20.37 -6.47 5.01
CA ARG A 151 19.77 -6.50 6.34
C ARG A 151 18.68 -5.45 6.44
N VAL A 152 17.48 -5.87 6.87
CA VAL A 152 16.34 -4.97 7.08
C VAL A 152 16.45 -4.34 8.46
N PHE A 153 16.37 -3.02 8.51
CA PHE A 153 16.24 -2.26 9.74
C PHE A 153 14.77 -2.09 10.11
N GLU A 154 13.94 -1.65 9.14
CA GLU A 154 12.52 -1.41 9.34
C GLU A 154 11.74 -1.63 8.04
N TYR A 155 10.46 -2.07 8.14
CA TYR A 155 9.52 -2.09 7.01
C TYR A 155 8.67 -0.83 7.00
N ARG A 156 8.41 -0.29 5.81
CA ARG A 156 7.67 0.96 5.60
C ARG A 156 6.27 0.73 5.04
N PRO A 157 5.37 1.69 5.24
CA PRO A 157 3.96 1.61 4.77
C PRO A 157 3.81 1.63 3.25
N ASP A 158 4.79 2.15 2.53
CA ASP A 158 4.85 2.25 1.07
C ASP A 158 5.39 0.98 0.38
N GLY A 159 5.52 -0.11 1.13
CA GLY A 159 6.02 -1.38 0.61
C GLY A 159 7.54 -1.47 0.52
N ASP A 160 8.26 -0.45 0.98
CA ASP A 160 9.71 -0.43 1.05
C ASP A 160 10.24 -1.03 2.36
N ALA A 161 11.54 -1.38 2.36
CA ALA A 161 12.31 -1.68 3.57
C ALA A 161 13.42 -0.65 3.79
N GLU A 162 13.68 -0.27 5.02
CA GLU A 162 14.90 0.43 5.38
C GLU A 162 16.04 -0.56 5.52
N LEU A 163 17.13 -0.33 4.80
CA LEU A 163 18.27 -1.24 4.75
C LEU A 163 19.40 -0.69 5.63
N ALA A 164 20.08 -1.57 6.37
CA ALA A 164 21.06 -1.17 7.38
C ALA A 164 22.36 -0.62 6.78
N ASP A 165 22.70 -0.92 5.50
CA ASP A 165 23.97 -0.62 4.86
C ASP A 165 23.81 -0.23 3.37
N ALA A 166 22.77 0.54 3.02
CA ALA A 166 22.48 0.94 1.65
C ALA A 166 22.70 2.44 1.40
#